data_def6f0ed9eb9c00ce5db0a85f75e0ecc
#
_entry.id   def6f0ed9eb9c00ce5db0a85f75e0ecc
#
_cell.length_a   1.000
_cell.length_b   1.000
_cell.length_c   1.000
_cell.angle_alpha   90.00
_cell.angle_beta   90.00
_cell.angle_gamma   90.00
#
_symmetry.space_group_name_H-M   'P 1'
#
loop_
_entity.id
_entity.type
_entity.pdbx_description
1 polymer ?
#
loop_
_entity_poly.entity_id
_entity_poly.type
_entity_poly.pdbx_seq_one_letter_code
_entity_poly.pdbx_strand_id
1 'polypeptide(L)'
;MADSKFAQLTIDNKKIELPIHSPTAGPDVIDITKLYAEGDVFTYDPGFTSTASCESTITFIAGGKGELLYRGYPIDQLAEQSHYLEVCYLLLYGELPSKPELIEFETRVTNHTMLHDQMNHLFRGFRRDAHPMAIMCGVVGALSAFYHDSIDISDQDQREIASIRMIA
;
A
#
# COMPACT_ATOMS: atom_id res chain seq x y z
N MET A 1 17.28 12.17 -21.76
CA MET A 1 17.21 10.69 -21.78
C MET A 1 18.11 10.23 -20.63
N ALA A 2 17.56 9.55 -19.63
CA ALA A 2 18.39 9.03 -18.55
C ALA A 2 19.30 7.94 -19.14
N ASP A 3 20.61 8.02 -18.88
CA ASP A 3 21.55 6.96 -19.24
C ASP A 3 21.07 5.67 -18.57
N SER A 4 20.68 4.68 -19.39
CA SER A 4 20.25 3.38 -18.90
C SER A 4 21.46 2.68 -18.29
N LYS A 5 21.46 2.52 -16.97
CA LYS A 5 22.50 1.78 -16.25
C LYS A 5 22.20 0.28 -16.34
N PHE A 6 23.25 -0.54 -16.46
CA PHE A 6 23.15 -1.99 -16.48
C PHE A 6 24.13 -2.61 -15.51
N ALA A 7 23.72 -3.67 -14.83
CA ALA A 7 24.60 -4.60 -14.14
C ALA A 7 24.90 -5.77 -15.06
N GLN A 8 26.14 -6.27 -15.03
CA GLN A 8 26.54 -7.45 -15.79
C GLN A 8 26.72 -8.63 -14.83
N LEU A 9 25.93 -9.69 -15.02
CA LEU A 9 26.08 -10.95 -14.32
C LEU A 9 26.72 -11.97 -15.26
N THR A 10 27.77 -12.62 -14.79
CA THR A 10 28.43 -13.70 -15.56
C THR A 10 28.18 -15.02 -14.86
N ILE A 11 27.59 -15.97 -15.59
CA ILE A 11 27.32 -17.34 -15.12
C ILE A 11 28.06 -18.26 -16.09
N ASP A 12 29.06 -19.01 -15.60
CA ASP A 12 29.97 -19.77 -16.42
C ASP A 12 30.64 -18.89 -17.53
N ASN A 13 30.26 -19.11 -18.80
CA ASN A 13 30.74 -18.34 -19.94
C ASN A 13 29.69 -17.39 -20.53
N LYS A 14 28.51 -17.28 -19.91
CA LYS A 14 27.41 -16.45 -20.38
C LYS A 14 27.36 -15.14 -19.62
N LYS A 15 27.27 -14.04 -20.34
CA LYS A 15 27.09 -12.70 -19.78
C LYS A 15 25.65 -12.28 -19.97
N ILE A 16 25.02 -11.83 -18.90
CA ILE A 16 23.65 -11.34 -18.86
C ILE A 16 23.68 -9.88 -18.41
N GLU A 17 23.03 -9.01 -19.16
CA GLU A 17 22.87 -7.60 -18.82
C GLU A 17 21.51 -7.39 -18.17
N LEU A 18 21.53 -6.87 -16.93
CA LEU A 18 20.35 -6.65 -16.10
C LEU A 18 20.14 -5.13 -15.92
N PRO A 19 18.96 -4.59 -16.22
CA PRO A 19 18.68 -3.18 -16.03
C PRO A 19 18.83 -2.76 -14.56
N ILE A 20 19.27 -1.52 -14.34
CA ILE A 20 19.31 -0.89 -13.02
C ILE A 20 18.27 0.21 -12.96
N HIS A 21 17.35 0.12 -12.00
CA HIS A 21 16.40 1.17 -11.67
C HIS A 21 16.95 2.02 -10.53
N SER A 22 16.98 3.34 -10.73
CA SER A 22 17.39 4.32 -9.72
C SER A 22 16.14 5.01 -9.18
N PRO A 23 15.71 4.69 -7.94
CA PRO A 23 14.55 5.33 -7.35
C PRO A 23 14.81 6.78 -6.96
N THR A 24 13.76 7.56 -6.70
CA THR A 24 13.88 8.94 -6.19
C THR A 24 14.55 8.98 -4.82
N ALA A 25 14.32 7.95 -4.00
CA ALA A 25 14.93 7.78 -2.69
C ALA A 25 15.27 6.30 -2.47
N GLY A 26 16.43 6.02 -1.87
CA GLY A 26 16.91 4.67 -1.61
C GLY A 26 18.06 4.23 -2.54
N PRO A 27 18.52 2.98 -2.40
CA PRO A 27 19.57 2.42 -3.24
C PRO A 27 19.07 2.06 -4.64
N ASP A 28 20.01 2.00 -5.60
CA ASP A 28 19.74 1.45 -6.92
C ASP A 28 19.33 -0.02 -6.83
N VAL A 29 18.43 -0.45 -7.73
CA VAL A 29 17.87 -1.81 -7.77
C VAL A 29 18.19 -2.47 -9.10
N ILE A 30 18.67 -3.72 -9.07
CA ILE A 30 18.91 -4.53 -10.26
C ILE A 30 17.63 -5.29 -10.60
N ASP A 31 17.09 -5.08 -11.81
CA ASP A 31 15.94 -5.82 -12.32
C ASP A 31 16.36 -7.23 -12.77
N ILE A 32 15.92 -8.23 -12.04
CA ILE A 32 16.22 -9.65 -12.28
C ILE A 32 15.11 -10.40 -13.01
N THR A 33 14.08 -9.73 -13.53
CA THR A 33 12.92 -10.38 -14.16
C THR A 33 13.30 -11.30 -15.32
N LYS A 34 14.37 -10.98 -16.06
CA LYS A 34 14.86 -11.79 -17.17
C LYS A 34 15.88 -12.87 -16.78
N LEU A 35 16.32 -12.89 -15.53
CA LEU A 35 17.43 -13.73 -15.09
C LEU A 35 17.20 -15.22 -15.35
N TYR A 36 15.99 -15.72 -15.05
CA TYR A 36 15.66 -17.12 -15.29
C TYR A 36 15.61 -17.45 -16.79
N ALA A 37 14.95 -16.61 -17.58
CA ALA A 37 14.83 -16.85 -19.03
C ALA A 37 16.16 -16.85 -19.75
N GLU A 38 17.10 -16.02 -19.33
CA GLU A 38 18.41 -15.89 -19.97
C GLU A 38 19.50 -16.74 -19.34
N GLY A 39 19.44 -16.99 -18.03
CA GLY A 39 20.50 -17.64 -17.25
C GLY A 39 20.16 -19.01 -16.71
N ASP A 40 18.89 -19.40 -16.74
CA ASP A 40 18.36 -20.64 -16.12
C ASP A 40 18.74 -20.76 -14.63
N VAL A 41 18.76 -19.64 -13.90
CA VAL A 41 19.04 -19.55 -12.47
C VAL A 41 18.06 -18.63 -11.76
N PHE A 42 17.86 -18.90 -10.47
CA PHE A 42 17.10 -18.03 -9.57
C PHE A 42 18.04 -17.39 -8.54
N THR A 43 17.61 -16.25 -8.00
CA THR A 43 18.23 -15.67 -6.79
C THR A 43 17.65 -16.36 -5.55
N TYR A 44 18.46 -16.41 -4.48
CA TYR A 44 18.04 -16.96 -3.20
C TYR A 44 18.24 -15.92 -2.10
N ASP A 45 17.14 -15.34 -1.60
CA ASP A 45 17.14 -14.35 -0.52
C ASP A 45 15.86 -14.54 0.33
N PRO A 46 15.83 -15.53 1.25
CA PRO A 46 14.62 -15.92 1.98
C PRO A 46 14.06 -14.83 2.90
N GLY A 47 14.86 -13.84 3.26
CA GLY A 47 14.45 -12.75 4.13
C GLY A 47 14.21 -11.42 3.41
N PHE A 48 14.29 -11.38 2.08
CA PHE A 48 14.27 -10.14 1.29
C PHE A 48 15.23 -9.07 1.81
N THR A 49 16.40 -9.50 2.33
CA THR A 49 17.39 -8.61 2.93
C THR A 49 18.13 -7.74 1.91
N SER A 50 18.20 -8.20 0.66
CA SER A 50 18.87 -7.52 -0.46
C SER A 50 18.03 -7.53 -1.73
N THR A 51 16.73 -7.85 -1.64
CA THR A 51 15.82 -7.95 -2.78
C THR A 51 14.66 -6.98 -2.61
N ALA A 52 14.51 -6.06 -3.57
CA ALA A 52 13.33 -5.22 -3.67
C ALA A 52 12.17 -6.04 -4.27
N SER A 53 11.06 -6.16 -3.55
CA SER A 53 9.90 -6.95 -3.97
C SER A 53 8.89 -6.18 -4.81
N CYS A 54 8.87 -4.86 -4.70
CA CYS A 54 7.95 -3.98 -5.43
C CYS A 54 8.44 -2.53 -5.47
N GLU A 55 7.83 -1.72 -6.32
CA GLU A 55 7.92 -0.27 -6.29
C GLU A 55 6.79 0.31 -5.43
N SER A 56 7.08 1.41 -4.73
CA SER A 56 6.09 2.19 -3.99
C SER A 56 6.35 3.68 -4.13
N THR A 57 5.31 4.43 -4.43
CA THR A 57 5.34 5.91 -4.38
C THR A 57 4.73 6.46 -3.08
N ILE A 58 4.31 5.57 -2.16
CA ILE A 58 3.56 5.94 -0.96
C ILE A 58 4.49 6.14 0.23
N THR A 59 5.35 5.17 0.51
CA THR A 59 6.15 5.15 1.74
C THR A 59 7.62 4.94 1.43
N PHE A 60 8.48 5.76 2.04
CA PHE A 60 9.92 5.55 2.09
C PHE A 60 10.36 5.35 3.54
N ILE A 61 11.15 4.31 3.80
CA ILE A 61 11.69 3.98 5.12
C ILE A 61 13.20 3.78 5.01
N ALA A 62 13.96 4.56 5.77
CA ALA A 62 15.39 4.36 5.97
C ALA A 62 15.64 4.05 7.46
N GLY A 63 15.40 2.79 7.86
CA GLY A 63 15.46 2.37 9.27
C GLY A 63 16.81 2.66 9.95
N GLY A 64 17.93 2.54 9.23
CA GLY A 64 19.25 2.87 9.76
C GLY A 64 19.47 4.36 10.04
N LYS A 65 18.66 5.24 9.44
CA LYS A 65 18.69 6.71 9.65
C LYS A 65 17.53 7.19 10.53
N GLY A 66 16.55 6.33 10.82
CA GLY A 66 15.33 6.71 11.52
C GLY A 66 14.42 7.63 10.69
N GLU A 67 14.45 7.51 9.36
CA GLU A 67 13.69 8.35 8.44
C GLU A 67 12.48 7.58 7.91
N LEU A 68 11.30 8.21 7.99
CA LEU A 68 10.05 7.73 7.42
C LEU A 68 9.34 8.86 6.71
N LEU A 69 9.02 8.65 5.44
CA LEU A 69 8.27 9.61 4.62
C LEU A 69 6.97 8.98 4.10
N TYR A 70 5.88 9.72 4.14
CA TYR A 70 4.62 9.41 3.46
C TYR A 70 4.42 10.37 2.29
N ARG A 71 4.42 9.88 1.06
CA ARG A 71 4.34 10.68 -0.17
C ARG A 71 5.39 11.82 -0.20
N GLY A 72 6.54 11.62 0.45
CA GLY A 72 7.61 12.62 0.57
C GLY A 72 7.51 13.53 1.80
N TYR A 73 6.42 13.49 2.55
CA TYR A 73 6.26 14.27 3.78
C TYR A 73 6.86 13.51 4.99
N PRO A 74 7.71 14.16 5.81
CA PRO A 74 8.26 13.56 7.02
C PRO A 74 7.16 13.19 8.03
N ILE A 75 7.27 12.00 8.64
CA ILE A 75 6.23 11.49 9.54
C ILE A 75 6.06 12.34 10.81
N ASP A 76 7.13 12.94 11.32
CA ASP A 76 7.11 13.84 12.48
C ASP A 76 6.26 15.08 12.19
N GLN A 77 6.41 15.69 11.01
CA GLN A 77 5.60 16.84 10.59
C GLN A 77 4.12 16.46 10.44
N LEU A 78 3.84 15.30 9.82
CA LEU A 78 2.46 14.84 9.68
C LEU A 78 1.82 14.55 11.04
N ALA A 79 2.57 13.97 11.98
CA ALA A 79 2.08 13.67 13.33
C ALA A 79 1.77 14.92 14.16
N GLU A 80 2.54 16.00 13.95
CA GLU A 80 2.37 17.25 14.70
C GLU A 80 1.35 18.22 14.07
N GLN A 81 1.23 18.23 12.73
CA GLN A 81 0.52 19.28 12.00
C GLN A 81 -0.72 18.79 11.25
N SER A 82 -0.90 17.48 11.10
CA SER A 82 -2.03 16.91 10.38
C SER A 82 -2.91 16.04 11.29
N HIS A 83 -4.18 15.90 10.95
CA HIS A 83 -5.04 14.94 11.61
C HIS A 83 -5.24 13.68 10.73
N TYR A 84 -5.87 12.64 11.30
CA TYR A 84 -5.99 11.31 10.69
C TYR A 84 -6.54 11.33 9.26
N LEU A 85 -7.62 12.07 8.99
CA LEU A 85 -8.25 12.10 7.68
C LEU A 85 -7.42 12.86 6.63
N GLU A 86 -6.64 13.87 7.01
CA GLU A 86 -5.66 14.50 6.11
C GLU A 86 -4.59 13.52 5.66
N VAL A 87 -4.08 12.70 6.59
CA VAL A 87 -3.10 11.66 6.25
C VAL A 87 -3.72 10.56 5.39
N CYS A 88 -4.96 10.14 5.67
CA CYS A 88 -5.69 9.22 4.79
C CYS A 88 -5.82 9.77 3.37
N TYR A 89 -6.20 11.04 3.24
CA TYR A 89 -6.28 11.72 1.94
C TYR A 89 -4.93 11.73 1.23
N LEU A 90 -3.87 12.15 1.92
CA LEU A 90 -2.51 12.16 1.39
C LEU A 90 -2.09 10.79 0.83
N LEU A 91 -2.33 9.71 1.57
CA LEU A 91 -1.95 8.36 1.15
C LEU A 91 -2.75 7.88 -0.05
N LEU A 92 -4.04 8.23 -0.13
CA LEU A 92 -4.93 7.82 -1.24
C LEU A 92 -4.65 8.64 -2.51
N TYR A 93 -4.53 9.96 -2.40
CA TYR A 93 -4.51 10.87 -3.55
C TYR A 93 -3.13 11.45 -3.86
N GLY A 94 -2.15 11.33 -2.97
CA GLY A 94 -0.76 11.66 -3.22
C GLY A 94 -0.30 13.02 -2.73
N GLU A 95 -1.22 13.94 -2.44
CA GLU A 95 -0.95 15.30 -1.93
C GLU A 95 -1.85 15.61 -0.75
N LEU A 96 -1.43 16.55 0.10
CA LEU A 96 -2.28 17.03 1.20
C LEU A 96 -3.50 17.78 0.64
N PRO A 97 -4.68 17.62 1.25
CA PRO A 97 -5.89 18.25 0.75
C PRO A 97 -5.87 19.77 0.99
N SER A 98 -6.45 20.52 0.06
CA SER A 98 -6.90 21.87 0.34
C SER A 98 -8.11 21.84 1.30
N LYS A 99 -8.45 22.99 1.92
CA LYS A 99 -9.62 23.06 2.84
C LYS A 99 -10.93 22.56 2.21
N PRO A 100 -11.30 22.92 0.97
CA PRO A 100 -12.50 22.39 0.34
C PRO A 100 -12.45 20.87 0.14
N GLU A 101 -11.32 20.33 -0.33
CA GLU A 101 -11.14 18.89 -0.56
C GLU A 101 -11.22 18.10 0.74
N LEU A 102 -10.65 18.64 1.82
CA LEU A 102 -10.75 18.02 3.14
C LEU A 102 -12.20 17.93 3.62
N ILE A 103 -12.97 19.02 3.51
CA ILE A 103 -14.37 19.05 3.92
C ILE A 103 -15.20 18.05 3.09
N GLU A 104 -14.94 17.96 1.80
CA GLU A 104 -15.62 17.00 0.93
C GLU A 104 -15.26 15.54 1.34
N PHE A 105 -13.98 15.27 1.56
CA PHE A 105 -13.51 13.96 1.98
C PHE A 105 -14.07 13.54 3.34
N GLU A 106 -14.04 14.43 4.33
CA GLU A 106 -14.64 14.20 5.65
C GLU A 106 -16.14 13.93 5.56
N THR A 107 -16.85 14.66 4.71
CA THR A 107 -18.28 14.46 4.47
C THR A 107 -18.54 13.08 3.85
N ARG A 108 -17.73 12.68 2.87
CA ARG A 108 -17.83 11.35 2.26
C ARG A 108 -17.57 10.24 3.27
N VAL A 109 -16.53 10.34 4.09
CA VAL A 109 -16.23 9.37 5.15
C VAL A 109 -17.39 9.31 6.15
N THR A 110 -17.86 10.46 6.65
CA THR A 110 -18.96 10.54 7.63
C THR A 110 -20.24 9.89 7.12
N ASN A 111 -20.56 10.07 5.84
CA ASN A 111 -21.75 9.49 5.22
C ASN A 111 -21.68 7.95 5.06
N HIS A 112 -20.51 7.34 5.27
CA HIS A 112 -20.31 5.90 5.16
C HIS A 112 -20.04 5.20 6.51
N THR A 113 -20.13 5.91 7.63
CA THR A 113 -19.89 5.35 8.98
C THR A 113 -20.98 4.37 9.44
N MET A 114 -22.15 4.39 8.81
CA MET A 114 -23.26 3.51 9.20
C MET A 114 -23.15 2.16 8.50
N LEU A 115 -23.09 1.11 9.30
CA LEU A 115 -23.11 -0.26 8.81
C LEU A 115 -24.53 -0.72 8.49
N HIS A 116 -24.66 -1.70 7.59
CA HIS A 116 -25.93 -2.35 7.30
C HIS A 116 -26.53 -3.01 8.57
N ASP A 117 -27.82 -2.85 8.82
CA ASP A 117 -28.48 -3.32 10.05
C ASP A 117 -28.25 -4.81 10.33
N GLN A 118 -28.18 -5.64 9.30
CA GLN A 118 -27.92 -7.07 9.45
C GLN A 118 -26.53 -7.39 10.03
N MET A 119 -25.57 -6.48 9.97
CA MET A 119 -24.27 -6.64 10.62
C MET A 119 -24.40 -6.77 12.14
N ASN A 120 -25.44 -6.20 12.75
CA ASN A 120 -25.72 -6.38 14.17
C ASN A 120 -25.96 -7.85 14.54
N HIS A 121 -26.56 -8.64 13.65
CA HIS A 121 -26.75 -10.08 13.87
C HIS A 121 -25.41 -10.83 13.82
N LEU A 122 -24.53 -10.47 12.88
CA LEU A 122 -23.18 -11.03 12.81
C LEU A 122 -22.40 -10.75 14.09
N PHE A 123 -22.41 -9.49 14.59
CA PHE A 123 -21.72 -9.13 15.84
C PHE A 123 -22.25 -9.91 17.05
N ARG A 124 -23.55 -10.13 17.13
CA ARG A 124 -24.18 -10.90 18.20
C ARG A 124 -23.86 -12.41 18.16
N GLY A 125 -23.44 -12.91 17.01
CA GLY A 125 -23.04 -14.32 16.81
C GLY A 125 -21.66 -14.63 17.37
N PHE A 126 -20.81 -13.65 17.60
CA PHE A 126 -19.49 -13.88 18.19
C PHE A 126 -19.59 -14.14 19.70
N ARG A 127 -18.67 -14.97 20.20
CA ARG A 127 -18.51 -15.17 21.63
C ARG A 127 -18.03 -13.89 22.31
N ARG A 128 -18.43 -13.67 23.57
CA ARG A 128 -18.02 -12.47 24.34
C ARG A 128 -16.55 -12.44 24.68
N ASP A 129 -15.90 -13.61 24.71
CA ASP A 129 -14.47 -13.80 24.98
C ASP A 129 -13.65 -13.96 23.69
N ALA A 130 -14.23 -13.71 22.51
CA ALA A 130 -13.51 -13.79 21.26
C ALA A 130 -12.45 -12.69 21.15
N HIS A 131 -11.30 -13.02 20.54
CA HIS A 131 -10.22 -12.05 20.31
C HIS A 131 -10.69 -10.97 19.31
N PRO A 132 -10.52 -9.66 19.61
CA PRO A 132 -11.01 -8.57 18.75
C PRO A 132 -10.52 -8.65 17.30
N MET A 133 -9.28 -9.09 17.07
CA MET A 133 -8.75 -9.24 15.71
C MET A 133 -9.41 -10.38 14.93
N ALA A 134 -9.85 -11.44 15.60
CA ALA A 134 -10.61 -12.52 14.97
C ALA A 134 -12.00 -12.02 14.52
N ILE A 135 -12.65 -11.21 15.36
CA ILE A 135 -13.91 -10.52 15.02
C ILE A 135 -13.66 -9.58 13.82
N MET A 136 -12.63 -8.76 13.88
CA MET A 136 -12.28 -7.82 12.79
C MET A 136 -12.10 -8.54 11.46
N CYS A 137 -11.32 -9.63 11.41
CA CYS A 137 -11.13 -10.42 10.20
C CYS A 137 -12.47 -10.96 9.64
N GLY A 138 -13.33 -11.49 10.52
CA GLY A 138 -14.65 -12.00 10.14
C GLY A 138 -15.57 -10.91 9.62
N VAL A 139 -15.60 -9.76 10.28
CA VAL A 139 -16.44 -8.61 9.91
C VAL A 139 -16.01 -8.00 8.58
N VAL A 140 -14.70 -7.72 8.40
CA VAL A 140 -14.19 -7.16 7.15
C VAL A 140 -14.47 -8.10 5.96
N GLY A 141 -14.29 -9.41 6.13
CA GLY A 141 -14.66 -10.38 5.10
C GLY A 141 -16.16 -10.38 4.79
N ALA A 142 -17.01 -10.22 5.82
CA ALA A 142 -18.47 -10.19 5.64
C ALA A 142 -18.97 -8.93 4.93
N LEU A 143 -18.25 -7.79 4.97
CA LEU A 143 -18.65 -6.56 4.29
C LEU A 143 -18.89 -6.78 2.79
N SER A 144 -18.11 -7.65 2.15
CA SER A 144 -18.29 -7.98 0.73
C SER A 144 -19.66 -8.59 0.39
N ALA A 145 -20.33 -9.22 1.37
CA ALA A 145 -21.68 -9.77 1.22
C ALA A 145 -22.79 -8.72 1.37
N PHE A 146 -22.48 -7.53 1.89
CA PHE A 146 -23.44 -6.45 2.11
C PHE A 146 -23.24 -5.28 1.14
N TYR A 147 -22.04 -5.08 0.62
CA TYR A 147 -21.67 -3.93 -0.23
C TYR A 147 -21.12 -4.42 -1.58
N HIS A 148 -22.05 -4.71 -2.50
CA HIS A 148 -21.72 -5.27 -3.82
C HIS A 148 -21.14 -4.24 -4.80
N ASP A 149 -21.29 -2.95 -4.51
CA ASP A 149 -20.81 -1.80 -5.31
C ASP A 149 -19.36 -1.41 -5.02
N SER A 150 -18.62 -2.26 -4.31
CA SER A 150 -17.21 -2.02 -3.94
C SER A 150 -16.35 -3.29 -4.00
N ILE A 151 -16.69 -4.23 -4.90
CA ILE A 151 -16.04 -5.54 -5.01
C ILE A 151 -15.09 -5.60 -6.21
N ASP A 152 -15.39 -4.91 -7.30
CA ASP A 152 -14.56 -4.92 -8.49
C ASP A 152 -13.36 -3.97 -8.32
N ILE A 153 -12.19 -4.58 -8.08
CA ILE A 153 -10.93 -3.84 -7.92
C ILE A 153 -10.40 -3.24 -9.23
N SER A 154 -10.92 -3.64 -10.38
CA SER A 154 -10.55 -3.08 -11.68
C SER A 154 -11.28 -1.77 -11.96
N ASP A 155 -12.45 -1.58 -11.35
CA ASP A 155 -13.23 -0.36 -11.42
C ASP A 155 -12.68 0.69 -10.44
N GLN A 156 -12.36 1.88 -10.92
CA GLN A 156 -11.77 2.95 -10.11
C GLN A 156 -12.74 3.48 -9.06
N ASP A 157 -14.02 3.67 -9.41
CA ASP A 157 -15.04 4.21 -8.50
C ASP A 157 -15.34 3.22 -7.38
N GLN A 158 -15.36 1.92 -7.69
CA GLN A 158 -15.52 0.87 -6.69
C GLN A 158 -14.31 0.76 -5.75
N ARG A 159 -13.09 0.91 -6.25
CA ARG A 159 -11.90 1.00 -5.39
C ARG A 159 -11.96 2.18 -4.45
N GLU A 160 -12.38 3.33 -4.95
CA GLU A 160 -12.48 4.54 -4.15
C GLU A 160 -13.54 4.40 -3.04
N ILE A 161 -14.75 3.93 -3.37
CA ILE A 161 -15.77 3.73 -2.35
C ILE A 161 -15.40 2.65 -1.34
N ALA A 162 -14.69 1.59 -1.76
CA ALA A 162 -14.15 0.59 -0.85
C ALA A 162 -13.16 1.23 0.15
N SER A 163 -12.26 2.08 -0.34
CA SER A 163 -11.30 2.80 0.51
C SER A 163 -11.98 3.72 1.52
N ILE A 164 -12.99 4.48 1.09
CA ILE A 164 -13.80 5.34 1.98
C ILE A 164 -14.48 4.52 3.08
N ARG A 165 -15.12 3.40 2.73
CA ARG A 165 -15.79 2.51 3.69
C ARG A 165 -14.84 1.84 4.67
N MET A 166 -13.61 1.56 4.25
CA MET A 166 -12.60 0.98 5.13
C MET A 166 -12.03 1.99 6.12
N ILE A 167 -12.08 3.28 5.82
CA ILE A 167 -11.67 4.38 6.70
C ILE A 167 -12.80 4.73 7.68
N ALA A 168 -14.03 4.71 7.22
CA ALA A 168 -15.23 5.09 7.96
C ALA A 168 -15.62 4.05 9.02
#